data_de10d66bd0e76e658b2684292178e5ed
#
_entry.id   de10d66bd0e76e658b2684292178e5ed
#
_cell.length_a   1.000
_cell.length_b   1.000
_cell.length_c   1.000
_cell.angle_alpha   90.00
_cell.angle_beta   90.00
_cell.angle_gamma   90.00
#
_symmetry.space_group_name_H-M   'P 1'
#
loop_
_entity.id
_entity.type
_entity.pdbx_description
1 polymer ?
#
loop_
_entity_poly.entity_id
_entity_poly.type
_entity_poly.pdbx_seq_one_letter_code
_entity_poly.pdbx_strand_id
1 'polypeptide(L)'
;MKLQGLDSNAVWDTAPRGRLLVIDDDPFLRATLKEQFAAEGFEDVSEAENLFEAFREIDDKNPDLVILDIRLPDGNGIEICRKLRDRGFTRPIIMLTGQNAEQDIIASLEAGANDYVIKPMRMGELLARVKSQLWQHKASDTARFSIGGLSFIPAN
;
A
#
# COMPACT_ATOMS: atom_id res chain seq x y z
N MET A 1 1.47 29.57 -19.12
CA MET A 1 1.74 29.15 -18.69
C MET A 1 1.67 28.24 -18.18
N LYS A 2 2.03 27.90 -17.93
CA LYS A 2 2.13 26.86 -17.62
C LYS A 2 1.29 26.50 -16.64
N LEU A 3 0.05 26.57 -16.78
CA LEU A 3 -0.94 26.04 -15.89
C LEU A 3 -0.83 24.57 -15.78
N GLN A 4 -0.20 24.02 -16.76
CA GLN A 4 -0.07 22.60 -16.70
C GLN A 4 0.75 22.17 -15.50
N GLY A 5 1.56 23.04 -15.00
CA GLY A 5 2.32 22.74 -13.84
C GLY A 5 1.50 22.72 -12.56
N LEU A 6 0.26 23.16 -12.67
CA LEU A 6 -0.59 23.27 -11.51
C LEU A 6 -1.66 22.22 -11.45
N ASP A 7 -1.62 21.24 -12.36
CA ASP A 7 -2.61 20.19 -12.32
C ASP A 7 -2.29 19.20 -11.19
N SER A 8 -3.10 18.18 -11.09
CA SER A 8 -2.95 17.21 -10.00
C SER A 8 -1.61 16.50 -10.05
N ASN A 9 -1.03 16.35 -11.23
CA ASN A 9 0.25 15.70 -11.33
C ASN A 9 1.35 16.56 -10.72
N ALA A 10 1.25 17.86 -10.88
CA ALA A 10 2.23 18.75 -10.29
C ALA A 10 2.20 18.68 -8.78
N VAL A 11 1.02 18.65 -8.20
CA VAL A 11 0.89 18.52 -6.76
C VAL A 11 1.48 17.21 -6.30
N TRP A 12 1.18 16.15 -7.01
CA TRP A 12 1.72 14.84 -6.68
C TRP A 12 3.24 14.81 -6.81
N ASP A 13 3.76 15.44 -7.86
CA ASP A 13 5.20 15.43 -8.13
C ASP A 13 6.00 16.16 -7.06
N THR A 14 5.40 17.12 -6.39
CA THR A 14 6.11 17.84 -5.34
C THR A 14 6.02 17.14 -4.00
N ALA A 15 5.12 16.18 -3.85
CA ALA A 15 4.97 15.46 -2.60
C ALA A 15 6.03 14.37 -2.50
N PRO A 16 6.51 14.08 -1.30
CA PRO A 16 7.41 12.94 -1.13
C PRO A 16 6.72 11.66 -1.56
N ARG A 17 7.46 10.83 -2.29
CA ARG A 17 6.96 9.51 -2.65
C ARG A 17 7.09 8.60 -1.45
N GLY A 18 6.31 7.85 -1.04
CA GLY A 18 6.42 6.99 0.13
C GLY A 18 7.31 5.79 -0.11
N ARG A 19 7.53 5.05 0.94
CA ARG A 19 8.21 3.77 0.89
C ARG A 19 7.17 2.70 0.64
N LEU A 20 7.44 1.87 -0.35
CA LEU A 20 6.51 0.79 -0.70
C LEU A 20 7.14 -0.55 -0.36
N LEU A 21 6.31 -1.51 0.03
CA LEU A 21 6.74 -2.89 0.22
C LEU A 21 5.84 -3.77 -0.62
N VAL A 22 6.44 -4.59 -1.47
CA VAL A 22 5.71 -5.53 -2.32
C VAL A 22 5.96 -6.93 -1.80
N ILE A 23 4.90 -7.60 -1.40
CA ILE A 23 4.96 -8.95 -0.86
C ILE A 23 4.27 -9.89 -1.83
N ASP A 24 5.05 -10.69 -2.54
CA ASP A 24 4.55 -11.62 -3.56
C ASP A 24 5.65 -12.63 -3.81
N ASP A 25 5.30 -13.90 -3.97
CA ASP A 25 6.31 -14.93 -4.17
C ASP A 25 6.82 -15.02 -5.61
N ASP A 26 6.22 -14.27 -6.53
CA ASP A 26 6.64 -14.23 -7.92
C ASP A 26 7.74 -13.18 -8.10
N PRO A 27 9.00 -13.61 -8.29
CA PRO A 27 10.10 -12.65 -8.41
C PRO A 27 9.99 -11.79 -9.66
N PHE A 28 9.40 -12.31 -10.73
CA PHE A 28 9.22 -11.54 -11.94
C PHE A 28 8.25 -10.40 -11.71
N LEU A 29 7.14 -10.68 -11.03
CA LEU A 29 6.17 -9.65 -10.73
C LEU A 29 6.77 -8.59 -9.81
N ARG A 30 7.50 -9.01 -8.78
CA ARG A 30 8.14 -8.04 -7.88
C ARG A 30 9.10 -7.13 -8.64
N ALA A 31 9.93 -7.73 -9.52
CA ALA A 31 10.90 -6.94 -10.29
C ALA A 31 10.18 -5.96 -11.20
N THR A 32 9.11 -6.40 -11.86
CA THR A 32 8.34 -5.53 -12.74
C THR A 32 7.72 -4.37 -11.98
N LEU A 33 7.13 -4.67 -10.84
CA LEU A 33 6.51 -3.62 -10.04
C LEU A 33 7.54 -2.61 -9.54
N LYS A 34 8.68 -3.12 -9.08
CA LYS A 34 9.72 -2.24 -8.58
C LYS A 34 10.21 -1.29 -9.69
N GLU A 35 10.39 -1.81 -10.89
CA GLU A 35 10.83 -1.02 -12.02
C GLU A 35 9.78 0.04 -12.38
N GLN A 36 8.53 -0.37 -12.43
CA GLN A 36 7.46 0.55 -12.80
C GLN A 36 7.25 1.63 -11.74
N PHE A 37 7.32 1.26 -10.47
CA PHE A 37 7.20 2.26 -9.42
C PHE A 37 8.38 3.22 -9.43
N ALA A 38 9.58 2.72 -9.70
CA ALA A 38 10.75 3.60 -9.81
C ALA A 38 10.57 4.61 -10.92
N ALA A 39 10.00 4.19 -12.04
CA ALA A 39 9.73 5.09 -13.15
C ALA A 39 8.75 6.19 -12.77
N GLU A 40 7.93 5.94 -11.76
CA GLU A 40 6.95 6.93 -11.29
C GLU A 40 7.47 7.72 -10.09
N GLY A 41 8.74 7.57 -9.77
CA GLY A 41 9.33 8.34 -8.68
C GLY A 41 9.38 7.66 -7.33
N PHE A 42 8.94 6.40 -7.24
CA PHE A 42 9.03 5.64 -6.00
C PHE A 42 10.37 4.92 -5.97
N GLU A 43 11.34 5.54 -5.34
CA GLU A 43 12.70 5.00 -5.34
C GLU A 43 12.94 4.00 -4.23
N ASP A 44 12.11 4.02 -3.20
CA ASP A 44 12.28 3.16 -2.05
C ASP A 44 11.20 2.08 -2.09
N VAL A 45 11.47 1.00 -2.81
CA VAL A 45 10.55 -0.12 -2.94
C VAL A 45 11.26 -1.37 -2.43
N SER A 46 10.74 -1.90 -1.33
CA SER A 46 11.26 -3.13 -0.73
C SER A 46 10.45 -4.32 -1.21
N GLU A 47 11.01 -5.50 -1.08
CA GLU A 47 10.37 -6.72 -1.55
C GLU A 47 10.41 -7.79 -0.47
N ALA A 48 9.41 -8.65 -0.48
CA ALA A 48 9.39 -9.85 0.36
C ALA A 48 8.69 -10.95 -0.42
N GLU A 49 9.17 -12.17 -0.27
CA GLU A 49 8.61 -13.29 -1.03
C GLU A 49 7.78 -14.23 -0.16
N ASN A 50 7.75 -14.00 1.15
CA ASN A 50 7.01 -14.87 2.05
C ASN A 50 6.65 -14.10 3.33
N LEU A 51 5.92 -14.77 4.20
CA LEU A 51 5.43 -14.20 5.45
C LEU A 51 6.57 -13.73 6.35
N PHE A 52 7.58 -14.56 6.48
CA PHE A 52 8.70 -14.26 7.37
C PHE A 52 9.41 -12.98 6.93
N GLU A 53 9.72 -12.89 5.64
CA GLU A 53 10.39 -11.71 5.10
C GLU A 53 9.51 -10.49 5.18
N ALA A 54 8.19 -10.68 5.01
CA ALA A 54 7.26 -9.57 5.05
C ALA A 54 7.32 -8.86 6.39
N PHE A 55 7.24 -9.61 7.48
CA PHE A 55 7.29 -9.00 8.80
C PHE A 55 8.63 -8.33 9.08
N ARG A 56 9.70 -8.96 8.61
CA ARG A 56 11.03 -8.38 8.79
C ARG A 56 11.16 -7.06 8.04
N GLU A 57 10.68 -7.02 6.80
CA GLU A 57 10.77 -5.80 6.01
C GLU A 57 9.89 -4.70 6.58
N ILE A 58 8.75 -5.05 7.12
CA ILE A 58 7.88 -4.06 7.74
C ILE A 58 8.55 -3.44 8.95
N ASP A 59 9.16 -4.26 9.78
CA ASP A 59 9.85 -3.75 10.96
C ASP A 59 11.07 -2.91 10.61
N ASP A 60 11.82 -3.34 9.59
CA ASP A 60 13.07 -2.66 9.22
C ASP A 60 12.84 -1.40 8.40
N LYS A 61 11.88 -1.43 7.48
CA LYS A 61 11.71 -0.36 6.50
C LYS A 61 10.58 0.59 6.83
N ASN A 62 9.66 0.17 7.68
CA ASN A 62 8.50 1.00 8.06
C ASN A 62 7.83 1.57 6.82
N PRO A 63 7.29 0.73 5.94
CA PRO A 63 6.73 1.20 4.68
C PRO A 63 5.49 2.07 4.88
N ASP A 64 5.27 2.97 3.94
CA ASP A 64 4.08 3.81 3.95
C ASP A 64 2.89 3.13 3.30
N LEU A 65 3.13 2.09 2.53
CA LEU A 65 2.07 1.32 1.89
C LEU A 65 2.60 -0.08 1.58
N VAL A 66 1.75 -1.06 1.77
CA VAL A 66 2.08 -2.46 1.52
C VAL A 66 1.19 -3.01 0.42
N ILE A 67 1.80 -3.67 -0.57
CA ILE A 67 1.08 -4.41 -1.60
C ILE A 67 1.30 -5.87 -1.28
N LEU A 68 0.23 -6.62 -1.08
CA LEU A 68 0.29 -7.90 -0.44
C LEU A 68 -0.51 -8.95 -1.21
N ASP A 69 0.19 -9.97 -1.69
CA ASP A 69 -0.46 -11.11 -2.35
C ASP A 69 -1.15 -11.96 -1.29
N ILE A 70 -2.32 -12.47 -1.63
CA ILE A 70 -3.06 -13.31 -0.70
C ILE A 70 -2.39 -14.66 -0.53
N ARG A 71 -1.83 -15.23 -1.60
CA ARG A 71 -1.28 -16.59 -1.54
C ARG A 71 0.24 -16.55 -1.51
N LEU A 72 0.79 -16.94 -0.37
CA LEU A 72 2.22 -16.99 -0.16
C LEU A 72 2.63 -18.40 0.24
N PRO A 73 3.88 -18.80 -0.02
CA PRO A 73 4.29 -20.16 0.24
C PRO A 73 4.19 -20.60 1.70
N ASP A 74 4.37 -19.68 2.63
CA ASP A 74 4.35 -20.02 4.05
C ASP A 74 3.15 -19.41 4.78
N GLY A 75 2.12 -19.00 4.05
CA GLY A 75 0.93 -18.50 4.71
C GLY A 75 0.00 -17.75 3.80
N ASN A 76 -0.97 -17.10 4.40
CA ASN A 76 -2.04 -16.40 3.71
C ASN A 76 -1.90 -14.91 3.97
N GLY A 77 -1.93 -14.11 2.90
CA GLY A 77 -1.79 -12.66 3.03
C GLY A 77 -2.90 -12.02 3.85
N ILE A 78 -4.09 -12.61 3.85
CA ILE A 78 -5.17 -12.08 4.68
C ILE A 78 -4.80 -12.16 6.15
N GLU A 79 -4.15 -13.26 6.55
CA GLU A 79 -3.67 -13.39 7.93
C GLU A 79 -2.60 -12.36 8.25
N ILE A 80 -1.71 -12.10 7.28
CA ILE A 80 -0.69 -11.07 7.47
C ILE A 80 -1.36 -9.73 7.72
N CYS A 81 -2.36 -9.42 6.92
CA CYS A 81 -3.08 -8.16 7.06
C CYS A 81 -3.69 -8.04 8.45
N ARG A 82 -4.37 -9.11 8.90
CA ARG A 82 -4.99 -9.10 10.22
C ARG A 82 -3.96 -8.91 11.31
N LYS A 83 -2.83 -9.63 11.22
CA LYS A 83 -1.79 -9.52 12.22
C LYS A 83 -1.15 -8.14 12.24
N LEU A 84 -0.96 -7.54 11.08
CA LEU A 84 -0.42 -6.19 11.02
C LEU A 84 -1.35 -5.20 11.70
N ARG A 85 -2.64 -5.31 11.45
CA ARG A 85 -3.59 -4.42 12.11
C ARG A 85 -3.60 -4.64 13.62
N ASP A 86 -3.54 -5.88 14.05
CA ASP A 86 -3.49 -6.18 15.48
C ASP A 86 -2.24 -5.61 16.14
N ARG A 87 -1.15 -5.52 15.41
CA ARG A 87 0.10 -4.98 15.94
C ARG A 87 0.14 -3.45 15.87
N GLY A 88 -0.89 -2.82 15.36
CA GLY A 88 -0.94 -1.37 15.29
C GLY A 88 -0.42 -0.75 14.01
N PHE A 89 -0.21 -1.56 12.97
CA PHE A 89 0.18 -1.02 11.67
C PHE A 89 -1.02 -0.32 11.06
N THR A 90 -0.91 0.99 10.83
CA THR A 90 -2.04 1.80 10.40
C THR A 90 -1.94 2.25 8.94
N ARG A 91 -0.86 1.93 8.26
CA ARG A 91 -0.64 2.37 6.89
C ARG A 91 -1.48 1.56 5.91
N PRO A 92 -1.71 2.10 4.70
CA PRO A 92 -2.54 1.40 3.72
C PRO A 92 -1.99 0.05 3.29
N ILE A 93 -2.89 -0.90 3.11
CA ILE A 93 -2.59 -2.23 2.59
C ILE A 93 -3.48 -2.46 1.39
N ILE A 94 -2.87 -2.77 0.24
CA ILE A 94 -3.60 -3.13 -0.97
C ILE A 94 -3.35 -4.61 -1.22
N MET A 95 -4.43 -5.39 -1.29
CA MET A 95 -4.31 -6.82 -1.53
C MET A 95 -4.28 -7.11 -3.02
N LEU A 96 -3.46 -8.10 -3.39
CA LEU A 96 -3.49 -8.65 -4.75
C LEU A 96 -4.21 -9.99 -4.68
N THR A 97 -5.22 -10.16 -5.50
CA THR A 97 -6.07 -11.35 -5.42
C THR A 97 -6.29 -11.92 -6.82
N GLY A 98 -6.53 -13.23 -6.89
CA GLY A 98 -6.81 -13.89 -8.15
C GLY A 98 -8.24 -13.66 -8.60
N GLN A 99 -8.56 -14.18 -9.78
CA GLN A 99 -9.90 -14.08 -10.33
C GLN A 99 -10.87 -14.92 -9.51
N ASN A 100 -12.13 -14.54 -9.55
CA ASN A 100 -13.21 -15.26 -8.88
C ASN A 100 -12.95 -15.38 -7.38
N ALA A 101 -12.42 -14.33 -6.80
CA ALA A 101 -12.01 -14.36 -5.41
C ALA A 101 -12.90 -13.48 -4.54
N GLU A 102 -14.22 -13.53 -4.78
CA GLU A 102 -15.11 -12.66 -4.00
C GLU A 102 -14.95 -12.87 -2.52
N GLN A 103 -14.85 -14.12 -2.09
CA GLN A 103 -14.70 -14.40 -0.66
C GLN A 103 -13.37 -13.85 -0.13
N ASP A 104 -12.33 -13.93 -0.94
CA ASP A 104 -11.03 -13.40 -0.57
C ASP A 104 -11.08 -11.87 -0.45
N ILE A 105 -11.81 -11.22 -1.35
CA ILE A 105 -11.97 -9.78 -1.31
C ILE A 105 -12.66 -9.37 -0.02
N ILE A 106 -13.76 -10.04 0.31
CA ILE A 106 -14.51 -9.74 1.52
C ILE A 106 -13.63 -9.97 2.74
N ALA A 107 -12.96 -11.12 2.80
CA ALA A 107 -12.11 -11.44 3.93
C ALA A 107 -10.96 -10.44 4.08
N SER A 108 -10.41 -9.98 2.96
CA SER A 108 -9.34 -9.00 2.97
C SER A 108 -9.80 -7.68 3.57
N LEU A 109 -10.95 -7.21 3.14
CA LEU A 109 -11.47 -5.95 3.65
C LEU A 109 -11.83 -6.06 5.13
N GLU A 110 -12.39 -7.20 5.52
CA GLU A 110 -12.70 -7.43 6.94
C GLU A 110 -11.44 -7.52 7.78
N ALA A 111 -10.35 -7.99 7.20
CA ALA A 111 -9.08 -8.07 7.91
C ALA A 111 -8.38 -6.72 8.02
N GLY A 112 -8.89 -5.70 7.34
CA GLY A 112 -8.36 -4.36 7.44
C GLY A 112 -7.63 -3.84 6.22
N ALA A 113 -7.75 -4.53 5.07
CA ALA A 113 -7.17 -4.02 3.84
C ALA A 113 -7.92 -2.77 3.39
N ASN A 114 -7.20 -1.84 2.78
CA ASN A 114 -7.80 -0.60 2.32
C ASN A 114 -8.33 -0.71 0.90
N ASP A 115 -7.79 -1.63 0.12
CA ASP A 115 -8.18 -1.78 -1.27
C ASP A 115 -7.69 -3.13 -1.75
N TYR A 116 -8.10 -3.49 -2.96
CA TYR A 116 -7.66 -4.74 -3.58
C TYR A 116 -7.54 -4.54 -5.08
N VAL A 117 -6.71 -5.35 -5.72
CA VAL A 117 -6.54 -5.36 -7.16
C VAL A 117 -6.55 -6.81 -7.61
N ILE A 118 -7.32 -7.10 -8.65
CA ILE A 118 -7.48 -8.46 -9.15
C ILE A 118 -6.40 -8.74 -10.20
N LYS A 119 -5.74 -9.88 -10.05
CA LYS A 119 -4.75 -10.35 -11.02
C LYS A 119 -5.45 -11.04 -12.18
N PRO A 120 -4.96 -10.91 -13.41
CA PRO A 120 -3.81 -10.11 -13.82
C PRO A 120 -4.14 -8.63 -13.78
N MET A 121 -3.22 -7.87 -13.21
CA MET A 121 -3.51 -6.46 -12.99
C MET A 121 -2.91 -5.61 -14.08
N ARG A 122 -3.49 -4.45 -14.27
CA ARG A 122 -2.91 -3.43 -15.14
C ARG A 122 -2.12 -2.49 -14.28
N MET A 123 -0.91 -2.17 -14.73
CA MET A 123 -0.02 -1.33 -13.95
C MET A 123 -0.64 0.04 -13.67
N GLY A 124 -1.33 0.60 -14.66
CA GLY A 124 -1.97 1.91 -14.47
C GLY A 124 -3.01 1.89 -13.37
N GLU A 125 -3.77 0.81 -13.27
CA GLU A 125 -4.78 0.69 -12.23
C GLU A 125 -4.12 0.58 -10.86
N LEU A 126 -3.11 -0.27 -10.74
CA LEU A 126 -2.42 -0.44 -9.47
C LEU A 126 -1.77 0.86 -9.04
N LEU A 127 -1.12 1.54 -9.96
CA LEU A 127 -0.46 2.80 -9.65
C LEU A 127 -1.47 3.84 -9.17
N ALA A 128 -2.62 3.92 -9.83
CA ALA A 128 -3.65 4.88 -9.43
C ALA A 128 -4.14 4.58 -8.01
N ARG A 129 -4.31 3.31 -7.68
CA ARG A 129 -4.78 2.94 -6.34
C ARG A 129 -3.72 3.21 -5.28
N VAL A 130 -2.44 2.97 -5.61
CA VAL A 130 -1.35 3.29 -4.70
C VAL A 130 -1.34 4.78 -4.40
N LYS A 131 -1.38 5.59 -5.44
CA LYS A 131 -1.37 7.05 -5.26
C LYS A 131 -2.58 7.51 -4.46
N SER A 132 -3.75 6.95 -4.75
CA SER A 132 -4.96 7.32 -4.06
C SER A 132 -4.88 7.00 -2.56
N GLN A 133 -4.39 5.82 -2.24
CA GLN A 133 -4.28 5.41 -0.84
C GLN A 133 -3.25 6.25 -0.08
N LEU A 134 -2.13 6.51 -0.71
CA LEU A 134 -1.12 7.35 -0.07
C LEU A 134 -1.64 8.76 0.16
N TRP A 135 -2.35 9.29 -0.81
CA TRP A 135 -2.93 10.62 -0.69
C TRP A 135 -3.98 10.66 0.42
N GLN A 136 -4.87 9.68 0.46
CA GLN A 136 -5.91 9.64 1.48
C GLN A 136 -5.33 9.53 2.87
N HIS A 137 -4.33 8.68 3.03
CA HIS A 137 -3.71 8.48 4.33
C HIS A 137 -3.00 9.76 4.77
N LYS A 138 -2.30 10.40 3.86
CA LYS A 138 -1.58 11.62 4.17
C LYS A 138 -2.55 12.75 4.50
N ALA A 139 -3.63 12.86 3.75
CA ALA A 139 -4.65 13.88 4.01
C ALA A 139 -5.30 13.64 5.37
N SER A 140 -5.56 12.38 5.71
CA SER A 140 -6.14 12.04 6.99
C SER A 140 -5.19 12.41 8.14
N ASP A 141 -3.91 12.11 7.98
CA ASP A 141 -2.92 12.46 8.98
C ASP A 141 -2.83 13.97 9.16
N THR A 142 -2.86 14.69 8.06
CA THR A 142 -2.80 16.14 8.11
C THR A 142 -4.02 16.72 8.82
N ALA A 143 -5.19 16.21 8.50
CA ALA A 143 -6.42 16.66 9.14
C ALA A 143 -6.39 16.37 10.63
N ARG A 144 -5.96 15.17 10.99
CA ARG A 144 -5.86 14.80 12.39
C ARG A 144 -4.87 15.66 13.13
N PHE A 145 -3.79 15.97 12.47
CA PHE A 145 -2.75 16.81 13.04
C PHE A 145 -3.26 18.23 13.28
N SER A 146 -3.99 18.75 12.32
CA SER A 146 -4.57 20.10 12.46
C SER A 146 -5.53 20.18 13.61
N ILE A 147 -6.33 19.15 13.78
CA ILE A 147 -7.33 19.09 14.83
C ILE A 147 -6.71 18.64 16.13
N GLY A 148 -5.64 17.89 16.04
CA GLY A 148 -4.99 17.32 17.20
C GLY A 148 -4.58 18.33 18.22
N GLY A 149 -4.33 19.54 17.77
CA GLY A 149 -4.03 20.59 18.70
C GLY A 149 -5.18 20.85 19.65
N LEU A 150 -6.33 20.43 19.27
CA LEU A 150 -7.49 20.55 20.12
C LEU A 150 -7.67 19.37 21.01
N SER A 151 -7.08 18.47 20.80
CA SER A 151 -7.29 17.35 21.50
C SER A 151 -7.48 16.27 21.35
N PHE A 152 -7.41 16.10 21.22
CA PHE A 152 -7.50 15.12 20.98
C PHE A 152 -8.06 14.27 20.64
N ILE A 153 -8.46 14.50 20.30
CA ILE A 153 -9.25 13.96 19.93
C ILE A 153 -9.31 12.91 19.69
N PRO A 154 -9.16 12.48 19.54
CA PRO A 154 -9.36 11.47 19.07
C PRO A 154 -9.62 10.58 19.58
N ALA A 155 -9.94 10.59 19.81
CA ALA A 155 -10.23 9.73 20.20
C ALA A 155 -10.58 8.93 19.80
N ASN A 156 -10.57 8.85 19.53
CA ASN A 156 -10.99 8.02 19.22
C ASN A 156 -11.04 7.49 18.87
#